data_d11d507f77d738831f9b7c5cf4c7b00c
#
_entry.id   d11d507f77d738831f9b7c5cf4c7b00c
#
_cell.length_a   1.000
_cell.length_b   1.000
_cell.length_c   1.000
_cell.angle_alpha   90.00
_cell.angle_beta   90.00
_cell.angle_gamma   90.00
#
_symmetry.space_group_name_H-M   'P 1'
#
loop_
_entity.id
_entity.type
_entity.pdbx_description
1 polymer ?
#
loop_
_entity_poly.entity_id
_entity_poly.type
_entity_poly.pdbx_seq_one_letter_code
_entity_poly.pdbx_strand_id
1 'polypeptide(L)'
;LRSIKQMDGRSVTLERMRATNERWPEPTGELDSIEADVIVQAIGQDIDTDFLRNVPGVEIEDGIAQVDGTMRTGAEGIFAGGDMVPSIRTVTAAIGHGKKAARNIDAYLRGENHAPPEKHEVVTFDMLNTWYYSDAPRTVRPMLDVVRRKTGFAEVVGDLDDHNAAFEARRCL
;
A
#
# COMPACT_ATOMS: atom_id res chain seq x y z
N LEU A 1 6.91 -13.42 15.33
CA LEU A 1 7.21 -12.02 15.13
C LEU A 1 8.52 -11.66 15.83
N ARG A 2 9.28 -10.72 15.28
CA ARG A 2 10.51 -10.18 15.89
C ARG A 2 10.58 -8.68 15.62
N SER A 3 11.19 -7.95 16.55
CA SER A 3 11.50 -6.52 16.40
C SER A 3 13.00 -6.32 16.59
N ILE A 4 13.58 -5.37 15.90
CA ILE A 4 14.99 -4.99 16.10
C ILE A 4 15.08 -4.24 17.43
N LYS A 5 15.95 -4.71 18.32
CA LYS A 5 16.22 -4.07 19.60
C LYS A 5 17.46 -3.19 19.52
N GLN A 6 18.50 -3.70 18.89
CA GLN A 6 19.80 -3.03 18.79
C GLN A 6 20.54 -3.51 17.54
N MET A 7 21.32 -2.63 16.96
CA MET A 7 22.29 -2.92 15.89
C MET A 7 23.65 -2.44 16.35
N ASP A 8 24.65 -3.34 16.29
CA ASP A 8 26.03 -3.03 16.64
C ASP A 8 26.97 -3.65 15.59
N GLY A 9 27.47 -2.79 14.69
CA GLY A 9 28.29 -3.23 13.57
C GLY A 9 27.55 -4.24 12.68
N ARG A 10 28.00 -5.50 12.72
CA ARG A 10 27.43 -6.61 11.94
C ARG A 10 26.46 -7.46 12.76
N SER A 11 26.26 -7.16 14.02
CA SER A 11 25.36 -7.92 14.92
C SER A 11 24.03 -7.19 15.08
N VAL A 12 22.94 -7.91 14.91
CA VAL A 12 21.58 -7.42 15.11
C VAL A 12 20.92 -8.22 16.23
N THR A 13 20.57 -7.53 17.31
CA THR A 13 19.80 -8.11 18.41
C THR A 13 18.31 -7.94 18.09
N LEU A 14 17.61 -9.06 18.07
CA LEU A 14 16.19 -9.14 17.84
C LEU A 14 15.46 -9.51 19.13
N GLU A 15 14.35 -8.86 19.39
CA GLU A 15 13.43 -9.23 20.45
C GLU A 15 12.25 -10.00 19.88
N ARG A 16 11.93 -11.15 20.47
CA ARG A 16 10.76 -11.93 20.12
C ARG A 16 9.49 -11.18 20.55
N MET A 17 8.52 -11.11 19.65
CA MET A 17 7.26 -10.43 19.88
C MET A 17 6.12 -11.43 19.94
N ARG A 18 5.18 -11.20 20.84
CA ARG A 18 3.93 -11.97 20.95
C ARG A 18 2.79 -11.20 20.26
N ALA A 19 2.08 -11.87 19.34
CA ALA A 19 0.87 -11.33 18.77
C ALA A 19 -0.23 -11.23 19.85
N THR A 20 -0.90 -10.09 19.90
CA THR A 20 -2.06 -9.84 20.76
C THR A 20 -3.28 -9.52 19.89
N ASN A 21 -4.44 -9.35 20.50
CA ASN A 21 -5.62 -8.85 19.81
C ASN A 21 -5.55 -7.33 19.55
N GLU A 22 -4.51 -6.67 20.04
CA GLU A 22 -4.28 -5.27 19.81
C GLU A 22 -3.53 -5.03 18.48
N ARG A 23 -3.52 -3.78 18.02
CA ARG A 23 -2.87 -3.38 16.77
C ARG A 23 -1.37 -3.69 16.76
N TRP A 24 -0.70 -3.64 17.91
CA TRP A 24 0.74 -3.79 18.02
C TRP A 24 1.10 -5.04 18.85
N PRO A 25 2.08 -5.84 18.40
CA PRO A 25 2.55 -6.97 19.18
C PRO A 25 3.33 -6.51 20.41
N GLU A 26 3.30 -7.32 21.47
CA GLU A 26 4.01 -7.07 22.73
C GLU A 26 5.39 -7.73 22.75
N PRO A 27 6.42 -7.06 23.34
CA PRO A 27 7.72 -7.66 23.54
C PRO A 27 7.64 -8.79 24.58
N THR A 28 8.39 -9.87 24.36
CA THR A 28 8.44 -11.00 25.30
C THR A 28 9.66 -10.97 26.24
N GLY A 29 10.64 -10.11 25.96
CA GLY A 29 11.93 -10.08 26.66
C GLY A 29 12.92 -11.14 26.16
N GLU A 30 12.51 -12.07 25.29
CA GLU A 30 13.42 -13.06 24.71
C GLU A 30 14.21 -12.42 23.56
N LEU A 31 15.54 -12.50 23.66
CA LEU A 31 16.46 -11.91 22.68
C LEU A 31 17.16 -12.99 21.86
N ASP A 32 17.25 -12.75 20.56
CA ASP A 32 18.08 -13.53 19.62
C ASP A 32 19.11 -12.57 19.00
N SER A 33 20.27 -13.08 18.61
CA SER A 33 21.28 -12.33 17.86
C SER A 33 21.55 -12.98 16.52
N ILE A 34 21.65 -12.17 15.47
CA ILE A 34 22.05 -12.59 14.12
C ILE A 34 23.24 -11.76 13.66
N GLU A 35 24.20 -12.44 13.01
CA GLU A 35 25.28 -11.78 12.28
C GLU A 35 24.85 -11.51 10.84
N ALA A 36 25.11 -10.31 10.34
CA ALA A 36 24.78 -9.92 8.97
C ALA A 36 25.89 -9.06 8.37
N ASP A 37 26.30 -9.37 7.14
CA ASP A 37 27.27 -8.56 6.39
C ASP A 37 26.67 -7.25 5.91
N VAL A 38 25.36 -7.25 5.61
CA VAL A 38 24.60 -6.09 5.17
C VAL A 38 23.25 -6.07 5.86
N ILE A 39 22.88 -4.91 6.38
CA ILE A 39 21.57 -4.67 6.97
C ILE A 39 20.81 -3.68 6.09
N VAL A 40 19.66 -4.09 5.56
CA VAL A 40 18.80 -3.24 4.75
C VAL A 40 17.55 -2.91 5.55
N GLN A 41 17.34 -1.62 5.83
CA GLN A 41 16.11 -1.14 6.46
C GLN A 41 15.03 -0.90 5.41
N ALA A 42 13.92 -1.63 5.51
CA ALA A 42 12.76 -1.50 4.65
C ALA A 42 11.47 -1.41 5.50
N ILE A 43 11.49 -0.53 6.50
CA ILE A 43 10.45 -0.39 7.54
C ILE A 43 9.40 0.68 7.22
N GLY A 44 9.44 1.24 6.01
CA GLY A 44 8.58 2.35 5.61
C GLY A 44 9.20 3.71 5.89
N GLN A 45 8.45 4.74 5.61
CA GLN A 45 8.84 6.14 5.81
C GLN A 45 7.66 6.89 6.42
N ASP A 46 7.97 7.82 7.31
CA ASP A 46 7.02 8.80 7.78
C ASP A 46 7.06 10.04 6.90
N ILE A 47 5.96 10.76 6.86
CA ILE A 47 5.83 11.97 6.07
C ILE A 47 6.19 13.16 6.95
N ASP A 48 7.10 13.98 6.46
CA ASP A 48 7.43 15.26 7.11
C ASP A 48 6.47 16.35 6.59
N THR A 49 5.51 16.72 7.42
CA THR A 49 4.55 17.80 7.18
C THR A 49 4.82 19.03 8.05
N ASP A 50 5.95 19.11 8.73
CA ASP A 50 6.26 20.19 9.67
C ASP A 50 6.24 21.56 9.00
N PHE A 51 6.64 21.66 7.74
CA PHE A 51 6.60 22.91 6.96
C PHE A 51 5.17 23.46 6.74
N LEU A 52 4.16 22.63 6.88
CA LEU A 52 2.74 23.00 6.73
C LEU A 52 2.08 23.44 8.04
N ARG A 53 2.66 23.12 9.19
CA ARG A 53 2.04 23.36 10.52
C ARG A 53 1.66 24.81 10.80
N ASN A 54 2.41 25.76 10.20
CA ASN A 54 2.19 27.20 10.39
C ASN A 54 1.40 27.85 9.24
N VAL A 55 0.86 27.05 8.33
CA VAL A 55 0.05 27.56 7.21
C VAL A 55 -1.40 27.65 7.67
N PRO A 56 -1.97 28.86 7.81
CA PRO A 56 -3.36 29.00 8.25
C PRO A 56 -4.31 28.26 7.33
N GLY A 57 -5.22 27.47 7.92
CA GLY A 57 -6.23 26.70 7.21
C GLY A 57 -5.75 25.32 6.71
N VAL A 58 -4.47 24.96 6.90
CA VAL A 58 -4.03 23.58 6.67
C VAL A 58 -4.13 22.81 7.99
N GLU A 59 -4.94 21.76 7.98
CA GLU A 59 -5.11 20.85 9.12
C GLU A 59 -4.18 19.64 8.94
N ILE A 60 -3.45 19.30 10.02
CA ILE A 60 -2.57 18.11 10.07
C ILE A 60 -3.06 17.21 11.18
N GLU A 61 -3.46 16.00 10.82
CA GLU A 61 -3.82 14.93 11.77
C GLU A 61 -2.90 13.73 11.56
N ASP A 62 -2.31 13.20 12.63
CA ASP A 62 -1.37 12.07 12.59
C ASP A 62 -0.23 12.26 11.56
N GLY A 63 0.27 13.49 11.39
CA GLY A 63 1.30 13.81 10.41
C GLY A 63 0.82 13.84 8.96
N ILE A 64 -0.48 13.86 8.72
CA ILE A 64 -1.10 13.80 7.39
C ILE A 64 -1.95 15.05 7.16
N ALA A 65 -1.76 15.71 6.00
CA ALA A 65 -2.55 16.88 5.63
C ALA A 65 -3.98 16.46 5.25
N GLN A 66 -4.97 17.10 5.88
CA GLN A 66 -6.37 16.87 5.57
C GLN A 66 -6.77 17.61 4.31
N VAL A 67 -7.53 16.92 3.44
CA VAL A 67 -8.04 17.47 2.18
C VAL A 67 -9.49 17.07 1.98
N ASP A 68 -10.22 17.90 1.26
CA ASP A 68 -11.57 17.59 0.83
C ASP A 68 -11.61 16.65 -0.39
N GLY A 69 -12.82 16.35 -0.86
CA GLY A 69 -13.05 15.54 -2.05
C GLY A 69 -12.46 16.12 -3.33
N THR A 70 -11.94 17.34 -3.36
CA THR A 70 -11.31 18.00 -4.52
C THR A 70 -9.78 18.08 -4.40
N MET A 71 -9.20 17.49 -3.38
CA MET A 71 -7.77 17.57 -3.00
C MET A 71 -7.37 18.96 -2.48
N ARG A 72 -8.32 19.78 -2.06
CA ARG A 72 -8.08 21.11 -1.48
C ARG A 72 -7.89 20.96 0.03
N THR A 73 -6.91 21.67 0.59
CA THR A 73 -6.78 21.86 2.03
C THR A 73 -7.80 22.93 2.51
N GLY A 74 -7.88 23.18 3.81
CA GLY A 74 -8.66 24.30 4.33
C GLY A 74 -8.07 25.68 3.99
N ALA A 75 -6.82 25.74 3.50
CA ALA A 75 -6.19 26.97 3.05
C ALA A 75 -6.53 27.28 1.59
N GLU A 76 -6.82 28.54 1.29
CA GLU A 76 -7.15 28.96 -0.06
C GLU A 76 -5.96 28.80 -1.02
N GLY A 77 -6.21 28.18 -2.18
CA GLY A 77 -5.21 27.95 -3.22
C GLY A 77 -4.19 26.87 -2.91
N ILE A 78 -4.31 26.16 -1.79
CA ILE A 78 -3.42 25.04 -1.42
C ILE A 78 -4.13 23.70 -1.62
N PHE A 79 -3.50 22.84 -2.42
CA PHE A 79 -3.95 21.49 -2.70
C PHE A 79 -2.86 20.51 -2.27
N ALA A 80 -3.24 19.32 -1.83
CA ALA A 80 -2.32 18.26 -1.44
C ALA A 80 -2.77 16.91 -1.98
N GLY A 81 -1.81 15.99 -2.15
CA GLY A 81 -2.10 14.64 -2.66
C GLY A 81 -0.93 13.68 -2.44
N GLY A 82 -1.06 12.46 -2.93
CA GLY A 82 -0.08 11.42 -2.74
C GLY A 82 -0.10 10.85 -1.32
N ASP A 83 1.09 10.57 -0.79
CA ASP A 83 1.23 9.92 0.51
C ASP A 83 0.98 10.86 1.70
N MET A 84 1.05 12.17 1.46
CA MET A 84 0.86 13.19 2.50
C MET A 84 -0.61 13.48 2.86
N VAL A 85 -1.55 12.81 2.20
CA VAL A 85 -2.99 12.90 2.48
C VAL A 85 -3.56 11.53 2.83
N PRO A 86 -4.76 11.41 3.43
CA PRO A 86 -5.38 10.13 3.71
C PRO A 86 -5.47 9.26 2.46
N SER A 87 -4.71 8.16 2.42
CA SER A 87 -4.60 7.31 1.22
C SER A 87 -4.02 5.94 1.53
N ILE A 88 -4.17 5.00 0.59
CA ILE A 88 -3.55 3.67 0.66
C ILE A 88 -2.04 3.69 0.33
N ARG A 89 -1.44 4.86 0.13
CA ARG A 89 0.00 5.07 -0.13
C ARG A 89 0.55 4.18 -1.26
N THR A 90 -0.10 4.22 -2.41
CA THR A 90 0.35 3.55 -3.62
C THR A 90 0.60 4.55 -4.74
N VAL A 91 1.47 4.20 -5.68
CA VAL A 91 1.73 5.02 -6.88
C VAL A 91 0.44 5.32 -7.64
N THR A 92 -0.44 4.33 -7.76
CA THR A 92 -1.74 4.50 -8.43
C THR A 92 -2.62 5.54 -7.73
N ALA A 93 -2.68 5.50 -6.39
CA ALA A 93 -3.42 6.49 -5.61
C ALA A 93 -2.82 7.90 -5.77
N ALA A 94 -1.49 8.00 -5.70
CA ALA A 94 -0.79 9.28 -5.88
C ALA A 94 -1.05 9.91 -7.26
N ILE A 95 -0.99 9.12 -8.34
CA ILE A 95 -1.34 9.57 -9.70
C ILE A 95 -2.81 10.01 -9.77
N GLY A 96 -3.72 9.25 -9.15
CA GLY A 96 -5.13 9.58 -9.05
C GLY A 96 -5.37 10.93 -8.35
N HIS A 97 -4.69 11.16 -7.21
CA HIS A 97 -4.74 12.43 -6.49
C HIS A 97 -4.19 13.58 -7.34
N GLY A 98 -3.05 13.41 -7.99
CA GLY A 98 -2.46 14.42 -8.87
C GLY A 98 -3.40 14.81 -10.02
N LYS A 99 -4.01 13.83 -10.69
CA LYS A 99 -5.00 14.06 -11.75
C LYS A 99 -6.25 14.81 -11.24
N LYS A 100 -6.71 14.47 -10.05
CA LYS A 100 -7.86 15.10 -9.41
C LYS A 100 -7.54 16.53 -8.97
N ALA A 101 -6.38 16.72 -8.33
CA ALA A 101 -5.89 18.04 -7.95
C ALA A 101 -5.75 18.96 -9.17
N ALA A 102 -5.10 18.50 -10.25
CA ALA A 102 -4.89 19.30 -11.47
C ALA A 102 -6.18 19.83 -12.06
N ARG A 103 -7.24 19.01 -12.12
CA ARG A 103 -8.55 19.44 -12.63
C ARG A 103 -9.22 20.49 -11.74
N ASN A 104 -9.08 20.33 -10.42
CA ASN A 104 -9.66 21.27 -9.47
C ASN A 104 -8.85 22.57 -9.37
N ILE A 105 -7.52 22.52 -9.54
CA ILE A 105 -6.67 23.69 -9.64
C ILE A 105 -7.01 24.50 -10.90
N ASP A 106 -7.16 23.83 -12.04
CA ASP A 106 -7.55 24.49 -13.29
C ASP A 106 -8.89 25.20 -13.16
N ALA A 107 -9.90 24.54 -12.61
CA ALA A 107 -11.21 25.14 -12.35
C ALA A 107 -11.11 26.32 -11.35
N TYR A 108 -10.36 26.15 -10.27
CA TYR A 108 -10.13 27.22 -9.29
C TYR A 108 -9.51 28.46 -9.91
N LEU A 109 -8.49 28.31 -10.76
CA LEU A 109 -7.83 29.43 -11.44
C LEU A 109 -8.75 30.15 -12.43
N ARG A 110 -9.77 29.47 -12.96
CA ARG A 110 -10.80 30.07 -13.81
C ARG A 110 -11.97 30.67 -13.04
N GLY A 111 -11.99 30.54 -11.70
CA GLY A 111 -13.12 30.93 -10.90
C GLY A 111 -14.36 30.02 -11.05
N GLU A 112 -14.14 28.76 -11.46
CA GLU A 112 -15.16 27.75 -11.74
C GLU A 112 -15.08 26.62 -10.70
N ASN A 113 -16.12 25.76 -10.67
CA ASN A 113 -16.11 24.51 -9.94
C ASN A 113 -15.96 23.36 -10.94
N HIS A 114 -15.00 22.45 -10.70
CA HIS A 114 -14.89 21.25 -11.52
C HIS A 114 -16.08 20.31 -11.24
N ALA A 115 -16.93 20.11 -12.26
CA ALA A 115 -17.94 19.08 -12.24
C ALA A 115 -17.31 17.77 -12.80
N PRO A 116 -17.10 16.73 -11.96
CA PRO A 116 -16.65 15.46 -12.50
C PRO A 116 -17.70 14.87 -13.46
N PRO A 117 -17.27 14.13 -14.49
CA PRO A 117 -18.21 13.45 -15.37
C PRO A 117 -19.08 12.49 -14.54
N GLU A 118 -20.31 12.33 -14.98
CA GLU A 118 -21.26 11.40 -14.39
C GLU A 118 -20.62 9.99 -14.31
N LYS A 119 -20.68 9.37 -13.14
CA LYS A 119 -20.15 8.03 -12.98
C LYS A 119 -21.11 7.03 -13.60
N HIS A 120 -20.56 6.15 -14.43
CA HIS A 120 -21.35 5.00 -14.90
C HIS A 120 -21.78 4.15 -13.71
N GLU A 121 -22.92 3.50 -13.85
CA GLU A 121 -23.42 2.54 -12.88
C GLU A 121 -22.38 1.42 -12.68
N VAL A 122 -22.13 1.08 -11.42
CA VAL A 122 -21.20 0.01 -11.08
C VAL A 122 -21.93 -1.31 -11.28
N VAL A 123 -21.38 -2.15 -12.15
CA VAL A 123 -21.92 -3.50 -12.38
C VAL A 123 -21.72 -4.32 -11.09
N THR A 124 -22.82 -4.89 -10.59
CA THR A 124 -22.83 -5.80 -9.44
C THR A 124 -22.70 -7.25 -9.89
N PHE A 125 -22.34 -8.16 -8.99
CA PHE A 125 -22.09 -9.56 -9.34
C PHE A 125 -23.33 -10.25 -9.96
N ASP A 126 -24.51 -9.92 -9.49
CA ASP A 126 -25.79 -10.44 -9.99
C ASP A 126 -26.14 -9.99 -11.40
N MET A 127 -25.51 -8.90 -11.89
CA MET A 127 -25.64 -8.41 -13.27
C MET A 127 -24.69 -9.10 -14.24
N LEU A 128 -23.72 -9.87 -13.75
CA LEU A 128 -22.74 -10.56 -14.56
C LEU A 128 -23.31 -11.88 -15.10
N ASN A 129 -23.01 -12.19 -16.33
CA ASN A 129 -23.34 -13.48 -16.91
C ASN A 129 -22.27 -14.51 -16.52
N THR A 130 -22.52 -15.27 -15.47
CA THR A 130 -21.55 -16.22 -14.87
C THR A 130 -21.84 -17.68 -15.19
N TRP A 131 -22.73 -17.99 -16.11
CA TRP A 131 -23.15 -19.36 -16.44
C TRP A 131 -21.99 -20.27 -16.90
N TYR A 132 -20.92 -19.69 -17.47
CA TYR A 132 -19.72 -20.40 -17.90
C TYR A 132 -18.62 -20.45 -16.82
N TYR A 133 -18.88 -19.85 -15.67
CA TYR A 133 -17.89 -19.74 -14.60
C TYR A 133 -17.76 -21.05 -13.84
N SER A 134 -16.53 -21.43 -13.50
CA SER A 134 -16.25 -22.64 -12.72
C SER A 134 -15.98 -22.28 -11.27
N ASP A 135 -16.67 -22.93 -10.34
CA ASP A 135 -16.44 -22.83 -8.89
C ASP A 135 -15.16 -23.58 -8.43
N ALA A 136 -14.30 -23.97 -9.35
CA ALA A 136 -13.05 -24.63 -9.02
C ALA A 136 -12.17 -23.72 -8.13
N PRO A 137 -11.43 -24.28 -7.17
CA PRO A 137 -10.48 -23.53 -6.36
C PRO A 137 -9.40 -22.90 -7.24
N ARG A 138 -8.81 -21.82 -6.76
CA ARG A 138 -7.70 -21.15 -7.44
C ARG A 138 -6.54 -22.12 -7.68
N THR A 139 -5.98 -22.11 -8.86
CA THR A 139 -4.78 -22.90 -9.17
C THR A 139 -3.59 -22.46 -8.32
N VAL A 140 -2.98 -23.41 -7.63
CA VAL A 140 -1.81 -23.15 -6.79
C VAL A 140 -0.55 -23.31 -7.63
N ARG A 141 0.26 -22.25 -7.70
CA ARG A 141 1.56 -22.27 -8.37
C ARG A 141 2.54 -23.17 -7.61
N PRO A 142 3.38 -23.95 -8.29
CA PRO A 142 4.38 -24.75 -7.62
C PRO A 142 5.40 -23.86 -6.89
N MET A 143 5.88 -24.32 -5.76
CA MET A 143 6.87 -23.59 -4.97
C MET A 143 8.08 -24.48 -4.67
N LEU A 144 9.27 -23.90 -4.71
CA LEU A 144 10.47 -24.56 -4.24
C LEU A 144 10.35 -24.92 -2.75
N ASP A 145 10.85 -26.08 -2.37
CA ASP A 145 10.94 -26.45 -0.96
C ASP A 145 11.92 -25.53 -0.20
N VAL A 146 11.77 -25.47 1.14
CA VAL A 146 12.53 -24.54 1.97
C VAL A 146 14.05 -24.80 1.90
N VAL A 147 14.50 -26.03 1.71
CA VAL A 147 15.91 -26.37 1.63
C VAL A 147 16.52 -25.75 0.38
N ARG A 148 15.86 -25.91 -0.76
CA ARG A 148 16.31 -25.34 -2.03
C ARG A 148 16.31 -23.81 -2.03
N ARG A 149 15.34 -23.16 -1.35
CA ARG A 149 15.34 -21.70 -1.21
C ARG A 149 16.56 -21.14 -0.51
N LYS A 150 17.18 -21.92 0.39
CA LYS A 150 18.37 -21.50 1.15
C LYS A 150 19.68 -21.68 0.41
N THR A 151 19.68 -22.42 -0.70
CA THR A 151 20.91 -22.81 -1.42
C THR A 151 21.16 -22.04 -2.71
N GLY A 152 20.27 -21.10 -3.08
CA GLY A 152 20.43 -20.36 -4.33
C GLY A 152 19.41 -19.24 -4.50
N PHE A 153 19.45 -18.60 -5.65
CA PHE A 153 18.56 -17.51 -6.06
C PHE A 153 17.58 -17.93 -7.17
N ALA A 154 17.28 -19.22 -7.26
CA ALA A 154 16.27 -19.69 -8.19
C ALA A 154 14.88 -19.14 -7.84
N GLU A 155 14.03 -18.94 -8.86
CA GLU A 155 12.65 -18.47 -8.65
C GLU A 155 11.92 -19.39 -7.69
N VAL A 156 11.40 -18.81 -6.60
CA VAL A 156 10.77 -19.56 -5.52
C VAL A 156 9.36 -20.03 -5.88
N VAL A 157 8.61 -19.19 -6.59
CA VAL A 157 7.24 -19.50 -7.04
C VAL A 157 7.29 -19.72 -8.53
N GLY A 158 7.10 -20.96 -8.95
CA GLY A 158 7.13 -21.32 -10.37
C GLY A 158 5.93 -20.78 -11.16
N ASP A 159 5.97 -20.94 -12.45
CA ASP A 159 4.90 -20.50 -13.35
C ASP A 159 3.72 -21.49 -13.35
N LEU A 160 2.57 -21.03 -13.82
CA LEU A 160 1.49 -21.92 -14.24
C LEU A 160 1.87 -22.53 -15.58
N ASP A 161 1.55 -23.81 -15.76
CA ASP A 161 1.58 -24.41 -17.09
C ASP A 161 0.49 -23.81 -18.00
N ASP A 162 0.60 -24.00 -19.30
CA ASP A 162 -0.30 -23.42 -20.30
C ASP A 162 -1.78 -23.77 -20.05
N HIS A 163 -2.05 -25.00 -19.59
CA HIS A 163 -3.41 -25.45 -19.30
C HIS A 163 -4.02 -24.70 -18.11
N ASN A 164 -3.25 -24.63 -17.02
CA ASN A 164 -3.67 -23.92 -15.81
C ASN A 164 -3.74 -22.40 -16.02
N ALA A 165 -2.81 -21.84 -16.80
CA ALA A 165 -2.86 -20.42 -17.16
C ALA A 165 -4.09 -20.09 -18.01
N ALA A 166 -4.42 -20.92 -19.01
CA ALA A 166 -5.62 -20.75 -19.80
C ALA A 166 -6.91 -20.93 -18.99
N PHE A 167 -6.90 -21.86 -18.04
CA PHE A 167 -8.03 -22.05 -17.11
C PHE A 167 -8.25 -20.82 -16.23
N GLU A 168 -7.20 -20.31 -15.60
CA GLU A 168 -7.30 -19.11 -14.74
C GLU A 168 -7.67 -17.85 -15.55
N ALA A 169 -7.16 -17.71 -16.78
CA ALA A 169 -7.50 -16.59 -17.65
C ALA A 169 -9.00 -16.56 -18.01
N ARG A 170 -9.65 -17.70 -18.15
CA ARG A 170 -11.09 -17.79 -18.43
C ARG A 170 -11.97 -17.42 -17.24
N ARG A 171 -11.39 -17.28 -16.05
CA ARG A 171 -12.09 -16.87 -14.83
C ARG A 171 -12.09 -15.34 -14.64
N CYS A 172 -11.42 -14.62 -15.53
CA CYS A 172 -11.44 -13.16 -15.54
C CYS A 172 -12.75 -12.68 -16.18
N LEU A 173 -13.58 -11.96 -15.41
CA LEU A 173 -14.84 -11.37 -15.82
C LEU A 173 -14.64 -9.96 -16.39
#